data_d6c5db72e18b78945f5f0169351d302f
#
_entry.id   d6c5db72e18b78945f5f0169351d302f
#
_cell.length_a   1.000
_cell.length_b   1.000
_cell.length_c   1.000
_cell.angle_alpha   90.00
_cell.angle_beta   90.00
_cell.angle_gamma   90.00
#
_symmetry.space_group_name_H-M   'P 1'
#
loop_
_entity.id
_entity.type
_entity.pdbx_description
1 polymer ?
#
loop_
_entity_poly.entity_id
_entity_poly.type
_entity_poly.pdbx_seq_one_letter_code
_entity_poly.pdbx_strand_id
1 'polypeptide(L)'
;MIIGVVDTTFARANMGAFAVDELKKHTSARISRVTVPGVKDLPVAAKKLIEEERCDIVMALGMPGGKDQDKICAHEASQGIMMAQLMTNKHIIEVFVHEDEAKDDAELAWLLEQRTREHAVNAVLMLTRPQDMTKLAGTGPRQGFPAVGPARRYLLFVKFQERLYNF
;
A
#
# COMPACT_ATOMS: atom_id res chain seq x y z
N MET A 1 0.38 -6.04 19.61
CA MET A 1 0.36 -5.74 18.17
C MET A 1 0.10 -4.26 18.00
N ILE A 2 0.94 -3.58 17.24
CA ILE A 2 0.88 -2.13 17.04
C ILE A 2 1.05 -1.85 15.54
N ILE A 3 0.16 -1.07 14.96
CA ILE A 3 0.22 -0.65 13.56
C ILE A 3 0.57 0.84 13.51
N GLY A 4 1.65 1.17 12.82
CA GLY A 4 2.04 2.55 12.57
C GLY A 4 1.33 3.10 11.34
N VAL A 5 1.01 4.38 11.38
CA VAL A 5 0.52 5.15 10.23
C VAL A 5 1.32 6.44 10.16
N VAL A 6 2.00 6.69 9.07
CA VAL A 6 2.63 7.98 8.79
C VAL A 6 2.02 8.57 7.53
N ASP A 7 1.58 9.82 7.62
CA ASP A 7 0.98 10.54 6.51
C ASP A 7 1.57 11.95 6.35
N THR A 8 1.16 12.66 5.31
CA THR A 8 1.75 13.97 4.98
C THR A 8 0.74 15.10 5.07
N THR A 9 1.21 16.30 5.45
CA THR A 9 0.40 17.52 5.38
C THR A 9 0.15 17.98 3.94
N PHE A 10 0.99 17.56 2.99
CA PHE A 10 0.89 17.92 1.58
C PHE A 10 -0.31 17.26 0.88
N ALA A 11 -0.76 16.10 1.34
CA ALA A 11 -1.90 15.39 0.74
C ALA A 11 -3.19 16.21 0.85
N ARG A 12 -3.96 16.24 -0.26
CA ARG A 12 -5.21 17.01 -0.36
C ARG A 12 -6.43 16.31 0.27
N ALA A 13 -6.21 15.14 0.88
CA ALA A 13 -7.19 14.44 1.71
C ALA A 13 -6.50 13.87 2.96
N ASN A 14 -7.26 13.62 4.00
CA ASN A 14 -6.73 13.09 5.27
C ASN A 14 -6.55 11.57 5.19
N MET A 15 -5.54 11.11 4.44
CA MET A 15 -5.26 9.69 4.22
C MET A 15 -5.05 8.94 5.54
N GLY A 16 -4.36 9.55 6.51
CA GLY A 16 -4.15 8.94 7.82
C GLY A 16 -5.46 8.70 8.58
N ALA A 17 -6.46 9.58 8.45
CA ALA A 17 -7.77 9.34 9.05
C ALA A 17 -8.50 8.16 8.39
N PHE A 18 -8.43 8.04 7.06
CA PHE A 18 -9.01 6.89 6.34
C PHE A 18 -8.34 5.57 6.74
N ALA A 19 -7.02 5.56 6.84
CA ALA A 19 -6.27 4.39 7.29
C ALA A 19 -6.68 3.97 8.72
N VAL A 20 -6.69 4.92 9.67
CA VAL A 20 -7.05 4.65 11.07
C VAL A 20 -8.50 4.15 11.19
N ASP A 21 -9.43 4.77 10.46
CA ASP A 21 -10.83 4.34 10.45
C ASP A 21 -10.97 2.90 9.93
N GLU A 22 -10.31 2.58 8.82
CA GLU A 22 -10.40 1.26 8.24
C GLU A 22 -9.70 0.19 9.09
N LEU A 23 -8.51 0.49 9.63
CA LEU A 23 -7.81 -0.42 10.53
C LEU A 23 -8.67 -0.81 11.75
N LYS A 24 -9.37 0.16 12.36
CA LYS A 24 -10.24 -0.10 13.52
C LYS A 24 -11.40 -1.04 13.23
N LYS A 25 -11.86 -1.14 11.98
CA LYS A 25 -12.92 -2.08 11.57
C LYS A 25 -12.42 -3.53 11.51
N HIS A 26 -11.12 -3.72 11.28
CA HIS A 26 -10.54 -5.03 10.99
C HIS A 26 -9.63 -5.59 12.09
N THR A 27 -9.23 -4.76 13.06
CA THR A 27 -8.35 -5.19 14.15
C THR A 27 -8.52 -4.37 15.42
N SER A 28 -8.22 -4.98 16.58
CA SER A 28 -8.09 -4.31 17.88
C SER A 28 -6.65 -3.87 18.19
N ALA A 29 -5.74 -3.92 17.22
CA ALA A 29 -4.37 -3.47 17.40
C ALA A 29 -4.31 -1.99 17.82
N ARG A 30 -3.33 -1.63 18.66
CA ARG A 30 -3.03 -0.22 18.94
C ARG A 30 -2.55 0.43 17.63
N ILE A 31 -3.04 1.62 17.34
CA ILE A 31 -2.61 2.39 16.18
C ILE A 31 -1.82 3.59 16.68
N SER A 32 -0.61 3.76 16.18
CA SER A 32 0.21 4.95 16.38
C SER A 32 0.29 5.74 15.07
N ARG A 33 -0.05 7.04 15.11
CA ARG A 33 -0.06 7.90 13.93
C ARG A 33 0.83 9.12 14.12
N VAL A 34 1.61 9.44 13.09
CA VAL A 34 2.38 10.67 12.97
C VAL A 34 2.19 11.29 11.60
N THR A 35 2.18 12.61 11.52
CA THR A 35 2.07 13.36 10.27
C THR A 35 3.37 14.15 10.03
N VAL A 36 3.89 14.09 8.81
CA VAL A 36 5.11 14.78 8.38
C VAL A 36 4.83 15.76 7.22
N PRO A 37 5.72 16.72 6.93
CA PRO A 37 5.46 17.70 5.88
C PRO A 37 5.30 17.10 4.49
N GLY A 38 6.18 16.19 4.07
CA GLY A 38 6.22 15.68 2.70
C GLY A 38 6.67 14.24 2.60
N VAL A 39 6.61 13.69 1.38
CA VAL A 39 6.90 12.27 1.14
C VAL A 39 8.32 11.86 1.48
N LYS A 40 9.28 12.79 1.37
CA LYS A 40 10.69 12.52 1.69
C LYS A 40 10.98 12.36 3.19
N ASP A 41 10.04 12.76 4.06
CA ASP A 41 10.13 12.56 5.50
C ASP A 41 9.52 11.23 5.97
N LEU A 42 8.72 10.57 5.11
CA LEU A 42 8.05 9.30 5.42
C LEU A 42 9.01 8.19 5.84
N PRO A 43 10.18 7.99 5.19
CA PRO A 43 11.08 6.89 5.54
C PRO A 43 11.59 6.95 6.97
N VAL A 44 12.05 8.12 7.41
CA VAL A 44 12.58 8.27 8.77
C VAL A 44 11.47 8.20 9.81
N ALA A 45 10.28 8.76 9.52
CA ALA A 45 9.15 8.69 10.42
C ALA A 45 8.64 7.25 10.59
N ALA A 46 8.55 6.50 9.47
CA ALA A 46 8.17 5.09 9.51
C ALA A 46 9.19 4.25 10.30
N LYS A 47 10.49 4.50 10.09
CA LYS A 47 11.54 3.81 10.83
C LYS A 47 11.45 4.09 12.34
N LYS A 48 11.20 5.34 12.75
CA LYS A 48 10.98 5.69 14.16
C LYS A 48 9.77 5.00 14.77
N LEU A 49 8.64 4.94 14.06
CA LEU A 49 7.47 4.18 14.51
C LEU A 49 7.81 2.71 14.79
N ILE A 50 8.66 2.10 13.97
CA ILE A 50 9.10 0.71 14.18
C ILE A 50 10.06 0.59 15.37
N GLU A 51 11.10 1.41 15.45
CA GLU A 51 12.17 1.24 16.41
C GLU A 51 11.83 1.81 17.80
N GLU A 52 11.19 2.99 17.83
CA GLU A 52 10.92 3.71 19.07
C GLU A 52 9.55 3.32 19.66
N GLU A 53 8.51 3.19 18.82
CA GLU A 53 7.16 2.85 19.24
C GLU A 53 6.81 1.35 19.09
N ARG A 54 7.74 0.55 18.60
CA ARG A 54 7.59 -0.91 18.45
C ARG A 54 6.46 -1.34 17.54
N CYS A 55 6.20 -0.57 16.49
CA CYS A 55 5.21 -0.97 15.50
C CYS A 55 5.62 -2.26 14.79
N ASP A 56 4.66 -3.14 14.58
CA ASP A 56 4.85 -4.42 13.90
C ASP A 56 4.79 -4.29 12.38
N ILE A 57 4.06 -3.31 11.90
CA ILE A 57 3.94 -2.90 10.49
C ILE A 57 3.63 -1.40 10.45
N VAL A 58 4.00 -0.72 9.36
CA VAL A 58 3.71 0.70 9.16
C VAL A 58 3.06 0.92 7.80
N MET A 59 2.09 1.83 7.72
CA MET A 59 1.58 2.37 6.47
C MET A 59 2.19 3.76 6.25
N ALA A 60 2.81 3.98 5.11
CA ALA A 60 3.40 5.26 4.69
C ALA A 60 2.54 5.86 3.57
N LEU A 61 1.83 6.94 3.88
CA LEU A 61 0.78 7.50 3.05
C LEU A 61 1.20 8.85 2.48
N GLY A 62 1.07 9.03 1.16
CA GLY A 62 1.43 10.26 0.51
C GLY A 62 0.66 10.52 -0.78
N MET A 63 0.56 11.80 -1.12
CA MET A 63 0.04 12.24 -2.42
C MET A 63 1.13 13.08 -3.08
N PRO A 64 2.02 12.48 -3.88
CA PRO A 64 2.95 13.26 -4.70
C PRO A 64 2.21 14.06 -5.76
N GLY A 65 2.74 15.26 -6.09
CA GLY A 65 2.22 16.05 -7.20
C GLY A 65 2.43 15.36 -8.56
N GLY A 66 1.81 15.94 -9.61
CA GLY A 66 1.84 15.36 -10.95
C GLY A 66 3.05 15.78 -11.80
N LYS A 67 3.90 16.71 -11.33
CA LYS A 67 5.07 17.18 -12.10
C LYS A 67 6.21 16.16 -12.05
N ASP A 68 7.08 16.18 -13.06
CA ASP A 68 8.25 15.28 -13.11
C ASP A 68 9.12 15.35 -11.85
N GLN A 69 9.33 16.56 -11.31
CA GLN A 69 10.06 16.74 -10.05
C GLN A 69 9.39 16.02 -8.87
N ASP A 70 8.06 16.04 -8.81
CA ASP A 70 7.30 15.39 -7.74
C ASP A 70 7.41 13.86 -7.86
N LYS A 71 7.42 13.33 -9.09
CA LYS A 71 7.64 11.91 -9.38
C LYS A 71 9.05 11.45 -8.98
N ILE A 72 10.06 12.30 -9.20
CA ILE A 72 11.43 12.04 -8.72
C ILE A 72 11.45 12.00 -7.19
N CYS A 73 10.84 13.00 -6.53
CA CYS A 73 10.75 13.03 -5.07
C CYS A 73 10.02 11.79 -4.50
N ALA A 74 8.96 11.34 -5.16
CA ALA A 74 8.24 10.13 -4.79
C ALA A 74 9.13 8.89 -4.93
N HIS A 75 9.86 8.77 -6.03
CA HIS A 75 10.78 7.65 -6.24
C HIS A 75 11.90 7.61 -5.20
N GLU A 76 12.50 8.76 -4.86
CA GLU A 76 13.50 8.84 -3.78
C GLU A 76 12.90 8.46 -2.42
N ALA A 77 11.66 8.88 -2.14
CA ALA A 77 10.96 8.49 -0.92
C ALA A 77 10.70 6.98 -0.88
N SER A 78 10.28 6.37 -1.99
CA SER A 78 10.09 4.92 -2.11
C SER A 78 11.38 4.15 -1.86
N GLN A 79 12.51 4.62 -2.39
CA GLN A 79 13.81 4.03 -2.10
C GLN A 79 14.15 4.13 -0.60
N GLY A 80 13.91 5.28 0.01
CA GLY A 80 14.10 5.44 1.46
C GLY A 80 13.20 4.53 2.30
N ILE A 81 11.94 4.34 1.89
CA ILE A 81 11.00 3.41 2.54
C ILE A 81 11.50 1.97 2.42
N MET A 82 11.96 1.55 1.24
CA MET A 82 12.55 0.20 1.05
C MET A 82 13.80 0.01 1.93
N MET A 83 14.66 1.02 2.03
CA MET A 83 15.81 0.96 2.93
C MET A 83 15.38 0.81 4.40
N ALA A 84 14.39 1.58 4.84
CA ALA A 84 13.87 1.49 6.20
C ALA A 84 13.29 0.09 6.49
N GLN A 85 12.57 -0.53 5.53
CA GLN A 85 12.07 -1.91 5.64
C GLN A 85 13.22 -2.91 5.84
N LEU A 86 14.26 -2.82 5.01
CA LEU A 86 15.41 -3.72 5.10
C LEU A 86 16.19 -3.54 6.39
N MET A 87 16.39 -2.29 6.84
CA MET A 87 17.10 -1.98 8.08
C MET A 87 16.37 -2.46 9.34
N THR A 88 15.04 -2.46 9.31
CA THR A 88 14.20 -2.82 10.47
C THR A 88 13.67 -4.25 10.41
N ASN A 89 13.79 -4.92 9.26
CA ASN A 89 13.17 -6.21 8.97
C ASN A 89 11.66 -6.21 9.27
N LYS A 90 10.98 -5.12 8.95
CA LYS A 90 9.54 -4.92 9.12
C LYS A 90 8.94 -4.36 7.82
N HIS A 91 7.72 -4.74 7.53
CA HIS A 91 7.02 -4.19 6.36
C HIS A 91 6.58 -2.74 6.59
N ILE A 92 6.82 -1.90 5.59
CA ILE A 92 6.25 -0.56 5.47
C ILE A 92 5.43 -0.54 4.18
N ILE A 93 4.13 -0.50 4.29
CA ILE A 93 3.24 -0.45 3.11
C ILE A 93 3.20 0.99 2.61
N GLU A 94 3.82 1.22 1.46
CA GLU A 94 3.72 2.50 0.77
C GLU A 94 2.37 2.63 0.08
N VAL A 95 1.72 3.76 0.28
CA VAL A 95 0.46 4.11 -0.37
C VAL A 95 0.60 5.50 -0.97
N PHE A 96 1.06 5.55 -2.21
CA PHE A 96 1.14 6.79 -2.97
C PHE A 96 -0.01 6.88 -3.98
N VAL A 97 -0.59 8.06 -4.06
CA VAL A 97 -1.54 8.47 -5.10
C VAL A 97 -0.99 9.73 -5.73
N HIS A 98 -0.55 9.66 -6.98
CA HIS A 98 -0.09 10.84 -7.68
C HIS A 98 -1.27 11.70 -8.09
N GLU A 99 -1.12 13.03 -8.00
CA GLU A 99 -2.20 13.98 -8.30
C GLU A 99 -2.71 13.82 -9.74
N ASP A 100 -1.85 13.45 -10.68
CA ASP A 100 -2.17 13.25 -12.09
C ASP A 100 -2.77 11.87 -12.42
N GLU A 101 -2.98 11.01 -11.44
CA GLU A 101 -3.74 9.76 -11.64
C GLU A 101 -5.25 10.00 -11.76
N ALA A 102 -5.73 11.16 -11.31
CA ALA A 102 -7.13 11.53 -11.32
C ALA A 102 -7.39 12.68 -12.31
N LYS A 103 -8.55 12.66 -12.95
CA LYS A 103 -8.96 13.70 -13.91
C LYS A 103 -9.49 14.98 -13.26
N ASP A 104 -9.99 14.87 -12.01
CA ASP A 104 -10.57 15.96 -11.24
C ASP A 104 -10.44 15.72 -9.72
N ASP A 105 -10.78 16.74 -8.94
CA ASP A 105 -10.68 16.68 -7.48
C ASP A 105 -11.57 15.63 -6.82
N ALA A 106 -12.72 15.33 -7.41
CA ALA A 106 -13.65 14.34 -6.89
C ALA A 106 -13.08 12.92 -7.07
N GLU A 107 -12.52 12.65 -8.24
CA GLU A 107 -11.84 11.37 -8.51
C GLU A 107 -10.57 11.23 -7.67
N LEU A 108 -9.81 12.32 -7.50
CA LEU A 108 -8.62 12.33 -6.63
C LEU A 108 -8.99 11.98 -5.18
N ALA A 109 -10.01 12.64 -4.62
CA ALA A 109 -10.46 12.40 -3.27
C ALA A 109 -10.93 10.94 -3.08
N TRP A 110 -11.69 10.42 -4.04
CA TRP A 110 -12.14 9.03 -4.04
C TRP A 110 -10.95 8.06 -4.09
N LEU A 111 -9.99 8.29 -4.98
CA LEU A 111 -8.82 7.42 -5.15
C LEU A 111 -7.92 7.41 -3.91
N LEU A 112 -7.69 8.58 -3.30
CA LEU A 112 -6.95 8.73 -2.04
C LEU A 112 -7.61 7.91 -0.92
N GLU A 113 -8.93 8.00 -0.77
CA GLU A 113 -9.65 7.25 0.24
C GLU A 113 -9.64 5.76 -0.06
N GLN A 114 -10.04 5.35 -1.26
CA GLN A 114 -10.23 3.95 -1.61
C GLN A 114 -8.92 3.17 -1.54
N ARG A 115 -7.86 3.69 -2.17
CA ARG A 115 -6.53 3.05 -2.14
C ARG A 115 -6.00 2.91 -0.71
N THR A 116 -6.18 3.94 0.11
CA THR A 116 -5.76 3.91 1.51
C THR A 116 -6.50 2.84 2.30
N ARG A 117 -7.83 2.75 2.16
CA ARG A 117 -8.63 1.72 2.86
C ARG A 117 -8.27 0.31 2.44
N GLU A 118 -8.11 0.06 1.16
CA GLU A 118 -7.73 -1.27 0.64
C GLU A 118 -6.33 -1.69 1.11
N HIS A 119 -5.36 -0.78 1.16
CA HIS A 119 -4.05 -1.07 1.74
C HIS A 119 -4.08 -1.26 3.26
N ALA A 120 -4.99 -0.61 3.97
CA ALA A 120 -5.19 -0.86 5.40
C ALA A 120 -5.68 -2.30 5.67
N VAL A 121 -6.57 -2.81 4.83
CA VAL A 121 -6.98 -4.23 4.87
C VAL A 121 -5.78 -5.14 4.61
N ASN A 122 -4.95 -4.83 3.62
CA ASN A 122 -3.73 -5.59 3.34
C ASN A 122 -2.76 -5.58 4.52
N ALA A 123 -2.59 -4.45 5.20
CA ALA A 123 -1.75 -4.34 6.40
C ALA A 123 -2.22 -5.30 7.50
N VAL A 124 -3.52 -5.36 7.76
CA VAL A 124 -4.09 -6.29 8.74
C VAL A 124 -3.90 -7.74 8.30
N LEU A 125 -4.15 -8.07 7.05
CA LEU A 125 -3.97 -9.43 6.52
C LEU A 125 -2.52 -9.88 6.63
N MET A 126 -1.56 -9.06 6.22
CA MET A 126 -0.12 -9.37 6.32
C MET A 126 0.30 -9.64 7.76
N LEU A 127 -0.26 -8.92 8.72
CA LEU A 127 0.13 -9.02 10.12
C LEU A 127 -0.56 -10.17 10.85
N THR A 128 -1.82 -10.49 10.51
CA THR A 128 -2.65 -11.41 11.29
C THR A 128 -2.97 -12.72 10.56
N ARG A 129 -3.03 -12.69 9.24
CA ARG A 129 -3.45 -13.83 8.40
C ARG A 129 -2.67 -13.90 7.08
N PRO A 130 -1.31 -14.01 7.12
CA PRO A 130 -0.50 -14.01 5.89
C PRO A 130 -0.85 -15.16 4.93
N GLN A 131 -1.36 -16.27 5.43
CA GLN A 131 -1.85 -17.39 4.61
C GLN A 131 -3.07 -17.02 3.76
N ASP A 132 -3.88 -16.01 4.16
CA ASP A 132 -4.99 -15.55 3.34
C ASP A 132 -4.48 -14.69 2.16
N MET A 133 -3.38 -13.95 2.34
CA MET A 133 -2.68 -13.31 1.23
C MET A 133 -2.21 -14.34 0.19
N THR A 134 -1.68 -15.48 0.64
CA THR A 134 -1.25 -16.56 -0.26
C THR A 134 -2.40 -17.08 -1.13
N LYS A 135 -3.63 -17.17 -0.58
CA LYS A 135 -4.82 -17.58 -1.35
C LYS A 135 -5.22 -16.59 -2.45
N LEU A 136 -4.81 -15.32 -2.30
CA LEU A 136 -5.08 -14.27 -3.29
C LEU A 136 -4.03 -14.24 -4.42
N ALA A 137 -2.97 -15.00 -4.32
CA ALA A 137 -1.94 -15.06 -5.35
C ALA A 137 -2.53 -15.48 -6.71
N GLY A 138 -2.27 -14.70 -7.74
CA GLY A 138 -2.77 -14.95 -9.10
C GLY A 138 -4.22 -14.52 -9.35
N THR A 139 -4.95 -13.96 -8.38
CA THR A 139 -6.34 -13.51 -8.56
C THR A 139 -6.46 -12.08 -9.09
N GLY A 140 -5.36 -11.31 -9.14
CA GLY A 140 -5.27 -9.99 -9.75
C GLY A 140 -6.01 -8.86 -9.02
N PRO A 141 -6.04 -8.81 -7.66
CA PRO A 141 -6.59 -7.67 -6.95
C PRO A 141 -5.71 -6.43 -7.16
N ARG A 142 -6.33 -5.27 -7.20
CA ARG A 142 -5.66 -3.95 -7.28
C ARG A 142 -6.23 -3.03 -6.23
N GLN A 143 -5.38 -2.18 -5.66
CA GLN A 143 -5.79 -1.16 -4.70
C GLN A 143 -6.09 0.16 -5.42
N GLY A 144 -7.27 0.70 -5.20
CA GLY A 144 -7.77 1.92 -5.86
C GLY A 144 -8.20 1.73 -7.30
N PHE A 145 -8.29 0.48 -7.79
CA PHE A 145 -8.74 0.15 -9.14
C PHE A 145 -9.54 -1.16 -9.13
N PRO A 146 -10.41 -1.39 -10.13
CA PRO A 146 -11.07 -2.68 -10.29
C PRO A 146 -10.06 -3.83 -10.44
N ALA A 147 -10.30 -4.95 -9.77
CA ALA A 147 -9.50 -6.16 -9.93
C ALA A 147 -9.53 -6.63 -11.39
N VAL A 148 -8.38 -7.07 -11.90
CA VAL A 148 -8.24 -7.52 -13.30
C VAL A 148 -8.55 -9.01 -13.49
N GLY A 149 -8.62 -9.76 -12.38
CA GLY A 149 -8.81 -11.21 -12.40
C GLY A 149 -7.56 -11.97 -12.86
N PRO A 150 -7.62 -13.31 -12.80
CA PRO A 150 -6.51 -14.17 -13.22
C PRO A 150 -6.27 -14.11 -14.71
N ALA A 151 -5.01 -14.22 -15.14
CA ALA A 151 -4.66 -14.33 -16.55
C ALA A 151 -5.16 -15.68 -17.12
N ARG A 152 -6.05 -15.63 -18.10
CA ARG A 152 -6.77 -16.82 -18.64
C ARG A 152 -5.94 -17.75 -19.55
N ARG A 153 -4.63 -17.60 -19.66
CA ARG A 153 -3.84 -18.18 -20.74
C ARG A 153 -3.44 -19.65 -20.58
N TYR A 154 -3.69 -20.29 -19.45
CA TYR A 154 -3.18 -21.65 -19.21
C TYR A 154 -4.09 -22.81 -19.69
N LEU A 155 -5.37 -22.57 -19.90
CA LEU A 155 -6.29 -23.65 -20.35
C LEU A 155 -6.10 -24.09 -21.82
N LEU A 156 -5.54 -23.22 -22.68
CA LEU A 156 -5.26 -23.58 -24.08
C LEU A 156 -3.96 -24.36 -24.26
N PHE A 157 -2.96 -24.13 -23.40
CA PHE A 157 -1.66 -24.80 -23.52
C PHE A 157 -1.68 -26.25 -23.01
N VAL A 158 -2.44 -26.53 -21.97
CA VAL A 158 -2.61 -27.90 -21.45
C VAL A 158 -3.35 -28.78 -22.46
N LYS A 159 -4.42 -28.25 -23.10
CA LYS A 159 -5.13 -28.97 -24.16
C LYS A 159 -4.29 -29.19 -25.42
N PHE A 160 -3.30 -28.34 -25.69
CA PHE A 160 -2.41 -28.50 -26.86
C PHE A 160 -1.30 -29.54 -26.56
N GLN A 161 -0.80 -29.65 -25.35
CA GLN A 161 0.16 -30.69 -24.97
C GLN A 161 -0.50 -32.09 -24.92
N GLU A 162 -1.72 -32.18 -24.38
CA GLU A 162 -2.43 -33.48 -24.38
C GLU A 162 -2.71 -34.01 -25.80
N ARG A 163 -2.84 -33.12 -26.82
CA ARG A 163 -2.96 -33.51 -28.23
C ARG A 163 -1.65 -33.93 -28.87
N LEU A 164 -0.50 -33.55 -28.35
CA LEU A 164 0.81 -33.91 -28.93
C LEU A 164 1.40 -35.20 -28.36
N TYR A 165 0.87 -35.70 -27.25
CA TYR A 165 1.35 -36.93 -26.62
C TYR A 165 0.41 -38.15 -26.74
N ASN A 166 -0.71 -37.98 -27.44
CA ASN A 166 -1.62 -39.11 -27.78
C ASN A 166 -1.43 -39.54 -29.24
N PHE A 167 -0.20 -40.02 -29.57
CA PHE A 167 0.11 -40.84 -30.74
C PHE A 167 0.83 -42.09 -30.28
#